data_4074a662a379d96136ed05c945f3c134
#
_entry.id   4074a662a379d96136ed05c945f3c134
#
_cell.length_a   1.000
_cell.length_b   1.000
_cell.length_c   1.000
_cell.angle_alpha   90.00
_cell.angle_beta   90.00
_cell.angle_gamma   90.00
#
_symmetry.space_group_name_H-M   'P 1'
#
loop_
_entity.id
_entity.type
_entity.pdbx_description
1 polymer ?
#
loop_
_entity_poly.entity_id
_entity_poly.type
_entity_poly.pdbx_seq_one_letter_code
_entity_poly.pdbx_strand_id
1 'polypeptide(L)'
;MQGDRIEALNQGLLSFKDELVKNTLAARRVEVAIVTFDSHVNVVQDFVTVDQFTPPILTAQGLTTMGAGINKSLEIIQERKSQYRANGIAYYRPWIFMITDGEPQGEIDEVIEQATQRLRGDESNKKVAFFTVGVENANMDRLHQIAVRTPLKLKGLNFVEMFVWLSASMSA
;
A
#
# COMPACT_ATOMS: atom_id res chain seq x y z
N MET A 1 1.56 -12.31 8.01
CA MET A 1 2.47 -12.31 6.82
C MET A 1 3.80 -13.02 7.06
N GLN A 2 3.89 -13.94 8.01
CA GLN A 2 5.15 -14.64 8.29
C GLN A 2 5.47 -15.76 7.29
N GLY A 3 6.71 -16.20 7.25
CA GLY A 3 7.16 -17.31 6.42
C GLY A 3 7.11 -17.04 4.94
N ASP A 4 6.51 -17.96 4.18
CA ASP A 4 6.45 -17.89 2.72
C ASP A 4 5.69 -16.67 2.20
N ARG A 5 4.76 -16.13 2.98
CA ARG A 5 3.97 -14.95 2.58
C ARG A 5 4.82 -13.69 2.49
N ILE A 6 5.64 -13.42 3.50
CA ILE A 6 6.49 -12.23 3.47
C ILE A 6 7.61 -12.37 2.45
N GLU A 7 8.12 -13.59 2.28
CA GLU A 7 9.12 -13.88 1.26
C GLU A 7 8.56 -13.66 -0.14
N ALA A 8 7.35 -14.14 -0.41
CA ALA A 8 6.66 -13.91 -1.68
C ALA A 8 6.39 -12.44 -1.94
N LEU A 9 6.02 -11.67 -0.90
CA LEU A 9 5.83 -10.23 -1.01
C LEU A 9 7.15 -9.53 -1.36
N ASN A 10 8.25 -9.89 -0.74
CA ASN A 10 9.57 -9.34 -1.05
C ASN A 10 9.97 -9.60 -2.50
N GLN A 11 9.72 -10.81 -3.01
CA GLN A 11 9.95 -11.13 -4.42
C GLN A 11 9.04 -10.30 -5.34
N GLY A 12 7.81 -10.07 -4.93
CA GLY A 12 6.88 -9.21 -5.66
C GLY A 12 7.38 -7.76 -5.79
N LEU A 13 7.95 -7.21 -4.73
CA LEU A 13 8.52 -5.86 -4.76
C LEU A 13 9.70 -5.74 -5.71
N LEU A 14 10.55 -6.76 -5.79
CA LEU A 14 11.64 -6.81 -6.76
C LEU A 14 11.09 -6.80 -8.19
N SER A 15 10.08 -7.62 -8.46
CA SER A 15 9.44 -7.68 -9.77
C SER A 15 8.76 -6.37 -10.15
N PHE A 16 8.13 -5.70 -9.21
CA PHE A 16 7.51 -4.39 -9.41
C PHE A 16 8.53 -3.38 -9.90
N LYS A 17 9.67 -3.27 -9.24
CA LYS A 17 10.75 -2.39 -9.69
C LYS A 17 11.27 -2.79 -11.06
N ASP A 18 11.60 -4.06 -11.24
CA ASP A 18 12.19 -4.57 -12.49
C ASP A 18 11.30 -4.29 -13.70
N GLU A 19 9.98 -4.44 -13.55
CA GLU A 19 9.03 -4.15 -14.62
C GLU A 19 8.89 -2.66 -14.88
N LEU A 20 8.82 -1.82 -13.85
CA LEU A 20 8.66 -0.38 -14.02
C LEU A 20 9.91 0.28 -14.63
N VAL A 21 11.12 -0.17 -14.31
CA VAL A 21 12.34 0.42 -14.85
C VAL A 21 12.52 0.14 -16.35
N LYS A 22 11.80 -0.83 -16.91
CA LYS A 22 11.77 -1.07 -18.35
C LYS A 22 11.13 0.09 -19.12
N ASN A 23 10.24 0.85 -18.48
CA ASN A 23 9.69 2.07 -19.03
C ASN A 23 10.38 3.27 -18.39
N THR A 24 11.32 3.88 -19.11
CA THR A 24 12.14 4.97 -18.59
C THR A 24 11.32 6.16 -18.11
N LEU A 25 10.22 6.47 -18.79
CA LEU A 25 9.34 7.58 -18.41
C LEU A 25 8.58 7.28 -17.11
N ALA A 26 8.02 6.08 -17.00
CA ALA A 26 7.34 5.64 -15.78
C ALA A 26 8.29 5.59 -14.58
N ALA A 27 9.52 5.09 -14.79
CA ALA A 27 10.52 4.99 -13.73
C ALA A 27 10.89 6.35 -13.12
N ARG A 28 10.75 7.42 -13.87
CA ARG A 28 11.04 8.79 -13.42
C ARG A 28 9.82 9.52 -12.87
N ARG A 29 8.62 9.05 -13.18
CA ARG A 29 7.35 9.71 -12.80
C ARG A 29 6.63 9.03 -11.66
N VAL A 30 6.74 7.71 -11.54
CA VAL A 30 6.09 6.96 -10.47
C VAL A 30 6.92 7.06 -9.21
N GLU A 31 6.29 7.51 -8.14
CA GLU A 31 6.89 7.53 -6.80
C GLU A 31 6.28 6.43 -5.95
N VAL A 32 7.10 5.83 -5.10
CA VAL A 32 6.73 4.73 -4.23
C VAL A 32 7.11 5.06 -2.80
N ALA A 33 6.20 4.77 -1.87
CA ALA A 33 6.47 4.77 -0.44
C ALA A 33 5.97 3.46 0.13
N ILE A 34 6.59 2.98 1.20
CA ILE A 34 6.21 1.73 1.85
C ILE A 34 6.05 1.98 3.35
N VAL A 35 4.88 1.61 3.85
CA VAL A 35 4.53 1.68 5.28
C VAL A 35 4.27 0.27 5.77
N THR A 36 4.94 -0.13 6.83
CA THR A 36 4.65 -1.39 7.52
C THR A 36 3.85 -1.12 8.79
N PHE A 37 2.96 -2.04 9.13
CA PHE A 37 2.11 -1.95 10.31
C PHE A 37 2.07 -3.30 11.03
N ASP A 38 3.11 -3.57 11.79
CA ASP A 38 3.14 -4.70 12.73
C ASP A 38 2.69 -4.22 14.12
N SER A 39 3.47 -4.43 15.17
CA SER A 39 3.17 -3.84 16.49
C SER A 39 3.36 -2.32 16.49
N HIS A 40 4.11 -1.80 15.54
CA HIS A 40 4.38 -0.38 15.33
C HIS A 40 4.25 -0.05 13.86
N VAL A 41 3.90 1.22 13.58
CA VAL A 41 3.86 1.71 12.21
C VAL A 41 5.21 2.32 11.85
N ASN A 42 5.78 1.88 10.73
CA ASN A 42 7.05 2.38 10.25
C ASN A 42 6.96 2.77 8.77
N VAL A 43 7.46 3.95 8.43
CA VAL A 43 7.70 4.32 7.03
C VAL A 43 9.08 3.75 6.66
N VAL A 44 9.10 2.56 6.07
CA VAL A 44 10.35 1.89 5.72
C VAL A 44 10.97 2.45 4.45
N GLN A 45 10.16 3.09 3.61
CA GLN A 45 10.60 3.82 2.43
C GLN A 45 9.70 5.05 2.26
N ASP A 46 10.28 6.24 2.32
CA ASP A 46 9.58 7.48 1.97
C ASP A 46 9.49 7.62 0.44
N PHE A 47 8.65 8.53 -0.03
CA PHE A 47 8.42 8.70 -1.46
C PHE A 47 9.72 8.92 -2.22
N VAL A 48 9.94 8.10 -3.23
CA VAL A 48 11.10 8.14 -4.12
C VAL A 48 10.66 7.67 -5.49
N THR A 49 11.25 8.23 -6.54
CA THR A 49 10.98 7.74 -7.89
C THR A 49 11.49 6.31 -8.06
N VAL A 50 10.82 5.53 -8.90
CA VAL A 50 11.11 4.10 -9.05
C VAL A 50 12.54 3.85 -9.52
N ASP A 51 13.10 4.72 -10.34
CA ASP A 51 14.50 4.61 -10.79
C ASP A 51 15.51 4.73 -9.62
N GLN A 52 15.13 5.42 -8.55
CA GLN A 52 15.92 5.56 -7.32
C GLN A 52 15.50 4.59 -6.22
N PHE A 53 14.41 3.85 -6.42
CA PHE A 53 13.87 2.93 -5.43
C PHE A 53 14.70 1.67 -5.32
N THR A 54 15.15 1.35 -4.10
CA THR A 54 15.76 0.06 -3.78
C THR A 54 14.76 -0.73 -2.93
N PRO A 55 14.18 -1.82 -3.44
CA PRO A 55 13.20 -2.59 -2.69
C PRO A 55 13.78 -3.08 -1.35
N PRO A 56 13.16 -2.72 -0.22
CA PRO A 56 13.61 -3.22 1.07
C PRO A 56 13.23 -4.68 1.26
N ILE A 57 13.92 -5.37 2.15
CA ILE A 57 13.54 -6.70 2.59
C ILE A 57 12.62 -6.51 3.80
N LEU A 58 11.33 -6.79 3.61
CA LEU A 58 10.34 -6.66 4.67
C LEU A 58 10.36 -7.90 5.56
N THR A 59 10.11 -7.68 6.84
CA THR A 59 9.95 -8.74 7.83
C THR A 59 8.57 -8.66 8.44
N ALA A 60 7.99 -9.80 8.80
CA ALA A 60 6.68 -9.86 9.44
C ALA A 60 6.84 -10.36 10.87
N GLN A 61 6.36 -9.56 11.83
CA GLN A 61 6.43 -9.91 13.25
C GLN A 61 5.41 -9.12 14.05
N GLY A 62 5.05 -9.63 15.21
CA GLY A 62 4.19 -8.89 16.14
C GLY A 62 2.73 -8.85 15.75
N LEU A 63 2.08 -7.75 16.09
CA LEU A 63 0.65 -7.52 15.91
C LEU A 63 0.34 -6.89 14.55
N THR A 64 -0.90 -6.47 14.36
CA THR A 64 -1.36 -5.85 13.10
C THR A 64 -2.10 -4.55 13.43
N THR A 65 -1.38 -3.45 13.47
CA THR A 65 -1.94 -2.12 13.77
C THR A 65 -2.47 -1.47 12.50
N MET A 66 -3.54 -2.04 11.96
CA MET A 66 -4.10 -1.68 10.65
C MET A 66 -4.61 -0.23 10.60
N GLY A 67 -5.33 0.21 11.62
CA GLY A 67 -5.86 1.57 11.69
C GLY A 67 -4.74 2.61 11.69
N ALA A 68 -3.69 2.38 12.47
CA ALA A 68 -2.53 3.25 12.50
C ALA A 68 -1.79 3.26 11.17
N GLY A 69 -1.72 2.10 10.49
CA GLY A 69 -1.14 1.99 9.16
C GLY A 69 -1.89 2.81 8.11
N ILE A 70 -3.22 2.74 8.12
CA ILE A 70 -4.09 3.53 7.24
C ILE A 70 -3.87 5.02 7.50
N ASN A 71 -3.93 5.45 8.76
CA ASN A 71 -3.74 6.86 9.12
C ASN A 71 -2.37 7.38 8.69
N LYS A 72 -1.33 6.61 8.90
CA LYS A 72 0.03 7.00 8.51
C LYS A 72 0.17 7.14 7.00
N SER A 73 -0.43 6.22 6.25
CA SER A 73 -0.42 6.27 4.79
C SER A 73 -1.13 7.52 4.26
N LEU A 74 -2.28 7.86 4.82
CA LEU A 74 -3.00 9.09 4.46
C LEU A 74 -2.21 10.34 4.82
N GLU A 75 -1.55 10.33 5.96
CA GLU A 75 -0.74 11.44 6.45
C GLU A 75 0.45 11.73 5.53
N ILE A 76 1.25 10.72 5.17
CA ILE A 76 2.41 10.91 4.30
C ILE A 76 2.01 11.34 2.88
N ILE A 77 0.85 10.90 2.40
CA ILE A 77 0.30 11.33 1.11
C ILE A 77 -0.06 12.81 1.16
N GLN A 78 -0.73 13.27 2.21
CA GLN A 78 -1.09 14.68 2.35
C GLN A 78 0.16 15.57 2.42
N GLU A 79 1.15 15.14 3.15
CA GLU A 79 2.44 15.84 3.23
C GLU A 79 3.12 15.92 1.86
N ARG A 80 3.14 14.81 1.11
CA ARG A 80 3.73 14.79 -0.23
C ARG A 80 2.97 15.69 -1.20
N LYS A 81 1.64 15.69 -1.16
CA LYS A 81 0.81 16.60 -1.97
C LYS A 81 1.11 18.07 -1.66
N SER A 82 1.33 18.41 -0.40
CA SER A 82 1.71 19.76 0.01
C SER A 82 3.04 20.18 -0.60
N GLN A 83 4.02 19.27 -0.65
CA GLN A 83 5.30 19.51 -1.31
C GLN A 83 5.13 19.76 -2.81
N TYR A 84 4.30 18.96 -3.49
CA TYR A 84 4.00 19.16 -4.91
C TYR A 84 3.37 20.52 -5.17
N ARG A 85 2.38 20.92 -4.37
CA ARG A 85 1.70 22.22 -4.51
C ARG A 85 2.67 23.38 -4.27
N ALA A 86 3.53 23.27 -3.27
CA ALA A 86 4.53 24.29 -2.95
C ALA A 86 5.52 24.49 -4.10
N ASN A 87 5.78 23.47 -4.90
CA ASN A 87 6.69 23.50 -6.04
C ASN A 87 5.97 23.63 -7.40
N GLY A 88 4.67 23.86 -7.41
CA GLY A 88 3.88 23.98 -8.63
C GLY A 88 3.81 22.72 -9.46
N ILE A 89 3.94 21.54 -8.83
CA ILE A 89 3.93 20.25 -9.51
C ILE A 89 2.51 19.68 -9.49
N ALA A 90 1.98 19.35 -10.66
CA ALA A 90 0.72 18.62 -10.80
C ALA A 90 0.95 17.14 -10.46
N TYR A 91 -0.07 16.51 -9.86
CA TYR A 91 0.00 15.11 -9.49
C TYR A 91 -1.30 14.39 -9.81
N TYR A 92 -1.20 13.08 -10.05
CA TYR A 92 -2.37 12.21 -10.20
C TYR A 92 -2.89 11.76 -8.85
N ARG A 93 -4.12 11.24 -8.83
CA ARG A 93 -4.72 10.64 -7.64
C ARG A 93 -3.83 9.52 -7.12
N PRO A 94 -3.33 9.59 -5.87
CA PRO A 94 -2.47 8.53 -5.32
C PRO A 94 -3.21 7.21 -5.15
N TRP A 95 -2.49 6.11 -5.30
CA TRP A 95 -2.98 4.77 -5.07
C TRP A 95 -2.35 4.21 -3.80
N ILE A 96 -3.19 3.62 -2.95
CA ILE A 96 -2.75 2.89 -1.76
C ILE A 96 -3.12 1.43 -1.94
N PHE A 97 -2.14 0.54 -1.80
CA PHE A 97 -2.36 -0.90 -1.75
C PHE A 97 -2.09 -1.39 -0.34
N MET A 98 -3.13 -1.82 0.37
CA MET A 98 -2.99 -2.46 1.67
C MET A 98 -3.00 -3.97 1.47
N ILE A 99 -1.89 -4.61 1.80
CA ILE A 99 -1.71 -6.06 1.69
C ILE A 99 -1.68 -6.63 3.10
N THR A 100 -2.61 -7.53 3.40
CA THR A 100 -2.76 -8.08 4.75
C THR A 100 -3.21 -9.53 4.70
N ASP A 101 -2.84 -10.30 5.73
CA ASP A 101 -3.29 -11.67 5.93
C ASP A 101 -4.48 -11.77 6.89
N GLY A 102 -4.99 -10.64 7.41
CA GLY A 102 -6.08 -10.86 8.27
C GLY A 102 -6.65 -9.75 9.10
N GLU A 103 -6.75 -10.06 10.35
CA GLU A 103 -7.45 -9.26 11.34
C GLU A 103 -6.55 -8.17 11.91
N PRO A 104 -7.11 -6.98 12.17
CA PRO A 104 -6.43 -6.03 13.03
C PRO A 104 -6.16 -6.64 14.41
N GLN A 105 -4.98 -6.42 14.93
CA GLN A 105 -4.58 -6.91 16.26
C GLN A 105 -3.84 -5.81 17.02
N GLY A 106 -4.13 -5.71 18.29
CA GLY A 106 -3.44 -4.74 19.15
C GLY A 106 -4.00 -3.32 19.08
N GLU A 107 -5.14 -3.14 18.43
CA GLU A 107 -5.85 -1.86 18.38
C GLU A 107 -7.28 -2.01 18.87
N ILE A 108 -7.84 -0.96 19.45
CA ILE A 108 -9.26 -0.91 19.79
C ILE A 108 -10.07 -0.61 18.53
N ASP A 109 -11.31 -1.10 18.49
CA ASP A 109 -12.18 -0.95 17.32
C ASP A 109 -12.41 0.52 16.92
N GLU A 110 -12.44 1.42 17.89
CA GLU A 110 -12.63 2.85 17.64
C GLU A 110 -11.52 3.45 16.75
N VAL A 111 -10.27 3.04 16.97
CA VAL A 111 -9.13 3.51 16.17
C VAL A 111 -9.28 3.04 14.72
N ILE A 112 -9.69 1.79 14.53
CA ILE A 112 -9.90 1.21 13.21
C ILE A 112 -11.08 1.90 12.51
N GLU A 113 -12.16 2.14 13.24
CA GLU A 113 -13.35 2.80 12.70
C GLU A 113 -13.05 4.23 12.27
N GLN A 114 -12.33 5.01 13.08
CA GLN A 114 -11.92 6.37 12.73
C GLN A 114 -11.04 6.40 11.49
N ALA A 115 -10.07 5.49 11.41
CA ALA A 115 -9.21 5.36 10.24
C ALA A 115 -10.03 5.01 8.99
N THR A 116 -10.99 4.09 9.13
CA THR A 116 -11.89 3.68 8.05
C THR A 116 -12.76 4.84 7.56
N GLN A 117 -13.33 5.63 8.46
CA GLN A 117 -14.14 6.78 8.10
C GLN A 117 -13.32 7.83 7.36
N ARG A 118 -12.12 8.12 7.83
CA ARG A 118 -11.20 9.04 7.17
C ARG A 118 -10.84 8.56 5.75
N LEU A 119 -10.51 7.28 5.63
CA LEU A 119 -10.19 6.65 4.35
C LEU A 119 -11.36 6.74 3.38
N ARG A 120 -12.56 6.39 3.82
CA ARG A 120 -13.77 6.43 3.00
C ARG A 120 -14.09 7.86 2.55
N GLY A 121 -13.89 8.84 3.42
CA GLY A 121 -14.05 10.25 3.06
C GLY A 121 -13.05 10.69 2.00
N ASP A 122 -11.79 10.34 2.15
CA ASP A 122 -10.75 10.66 1.18
C ASP A 122 -10.96 9.96 -0.17
N GLU A 123 -11.41 8.70 -0.15
CA GLU A 123 -11.75 7.95 -1.37
C GLU A 123 -12.94 8.59 -2.08
N SER A 124 -14.00 8.94 -1.34
CA SER A 124 -15.20 9.56 -1.90
C SER A 124 -14.92 10.93 -2.49
N ASN A 125 -14.00 11.68 -1.92
CA ASN A 125 -13.56 12.99 -2.41
C ASN A 125 -12.46 12.89 -3.47
N LYS A 126 -12.17 11.69 -3.95
CA LYS A 126 -11.17 11.41 -4.98
C LYS A 126 -9.75 11.88 -4.61
N LYS A 127 -9.46 11.93 -3.32
CA LYS A 127 -8.12 12.29 -2.82
C LYS A 127 -7.15 11.12 -2.90
N VAL A 128 -7.65 9.90 -2.78
CA VAL A 128 -6.89 8.65 -2.91
C VAL A 128 -7.74 7.61 -3.60
N ALA A 129 -7.11 6.59 -4.15
CA ALA A 129 -7.74 5.33 -4.55
C ALA A 129 -7.16 4.22 -3.68
N PHE A 130 -7.99 3.54 -2.92
CA PHE A 130 -7.57 2.57 -1.92
C PHE A 130 -7.98 1.16 -2.35
N PHE A 131 -6.98 0.29 -2.42
CA PHE A 131 -7.16 -1.11 -2.79
C PHE A 131 -6.72 -2.00 -1.63
N THR A 132 -7.55 -2.96 -1.26
CA THR A 132 -7.20 -3.97 -0.27
C THR A 132 -6.91 -5.29 -0.96
N VAL A 133 -5.84 -5.93 -0.56
CA VAL A 133 -5.44 -7.24 -1.05
C VAL A 133 -5.34 -8.18 0.14
N GLY A 134 -6.27 -9.14 0.20
CA GLY A 134 -6.25 -10.21 1.19
C GLY A 134 -5.44 -11.38 0.67
N VAL A 135 -4.45 -11.81 1.45
CA VAL A 135 -3.71 -13.04 1.14
C VAL A 135 -4.54 -14.25 1.55
N GLU A 136 -4.05 -15.44 1.24
CA GLU A 136 -4.69 -16.69 1.58
C GLU A 136 -5.12 -16.74 3.06
N ASN A 137 -6.37 -17.14 3.30
CA ASN A 137 -7.02 -17.20 4.61
C ASN A 137 -7.29 -15.84 5.28
N ALA A 138 -7.19 -14.73 4.54
CA ALA A 138 -7.58 -13.43 5.06
C ALA A 138 -9.08 -13.36 5.35
N ASN A 139 -9.45 -12.60 6.39
CA ASN A 139 -10.86 -12.32 6.67
C ASN A 139 -11.38 -11.26 5.68
N MET A 140 -11.97 -11.74 4.59
CA MET A 140 -12.48 -10.87 3.52
C MET A 140 -13.65 -10.00 3.98
N ASP A 141 -14.49 -10.48 4.90
CA ASP A 141 -15.61 -9.71 5.43
C ASP A 141 -15.11 -8.48 6.19
N ARG A 142 -14.04 -8.64 6.96
CA ARG A 142 -13.41 -7.52 7.66
C ARG A 142 -12.85 -6.49 6.68
N LEU A 143 -12.24 -6.94 5.61
CA LEU A 143 -11.71 -6.06 4.56
C LEU A 143 -12.83 -5.32 3.83
N HIS A 144 -13.98 -5.94 3.61
CA HIS A 144 -15.17 -5.29 3.05
C HIS A 144 -15.69 -4.16 3.94
N GLN A 145 -15.58 -4.30 5.25
CA GLN A 145 -15.99 -3.26 6.18
C GLN A 145 -15.11 -2.00 6.11
N ILE A 146 -13.84 -2.18 5.76
CA ILE A 146 -12.84 -1.11 5.72
C ILE A 146 -12.83 -0.43 4.34
N ALA A 147 -12.83 -1.20 3.28
CA ALA A 147 -12.63 -0.70 1.93
C ALA A 147 -13.92 -0.18 1.29
N VAL A 148 -13.80 0.88 0.50
CA VAL A 148 -14.89 1.33 -0.40
C VAL A 148 -14.96 0.41 -1.62
N ARG A 149 -13.80 0.03 -2.16
CA ARG A 149 -13.70 -0.88 -3.31
C ARG A 149 -13.75 -2.32 -2.84
N THR A 150 -14.27 -3.20 -3.71
CA THR A 150 -14.27 -4.63 -3.41
C THR A 150 -12.85 -5.14 -3.15
N PRO A 151 -12.58 -5.74 -1.98
CA PRO A 151 -11.27 -6.30 -1.69
C PRO A 151 -10.88 -7.40 -2.67
N LEU A 152 -9.61 -7.41 -3.06
CA LEU A 152 -9.05 -8.44 -3.92
C LEU A 152 -8.51 -9.58 -3.06
N LYS A 153 -8.82 -10.81 -3.44
CA LYS A 153 -8.27 -12.00 -2.80
C LYS A 153 -7.15 -12.56 -3.68
N LEU A 154 -5.95 -12.60 -3.12
CA LEU A 154 -4.81 -13.16 -3.82
C LEU A 154 -4.90 -14.69 -3.76
N LYS A 155 -4.87 -15.35 -4.92
CA LYS A 155 -4.84 -16.82 -5.00
C LYS A 155 -3.41 -17.30 -4.79
N GLY A 156 -3.21 -18.13 -3.75
CA GLY A 156 -1.89 -18.55 -3.35
C GLY A 156 -1.03 -17.34 -2.96
N LEU A 157 0.25 -17.39 -3.28
CA LEU A 157 1.21 -16.32 -2.97
C LEU A 157 1.62 -15.54 -4.23
N ASN A 158 0.67 -15.21 -5.08
CA ASN A 158 0.92 -14.69 -6.42
C ASN A 158 1.17 -13.18 -6.47
N PHE A 159 2.04 -12.69 -5.59
CA PHE A 159 2.41 -11.28 -5.52
C PHE A 159 3.13 -10.80 -6.78
N VAL A 160 3.94 -11.65 -7.39
CA VAL A 160 4.69 -11.28 -8.61
C VAL A 160 3.73 -10.88 -9.73
N GLU A 161 2.70 -11.69 -10.00
CA GLU A 161 1.70 -11.35 -11.02
C GLU A 161 0.94 -10.08 -10.69
N MET A 162 0.58 -9.89 -9.42
CA MET A 162 -0.10 -8.67 -8.98
C MET A 162 0.76 -7.43 -9.26
N PHE A 163 2.03 -7.47 -8.92
CA PHE A 163 2.93 -6.34 -9.12
C PHE A 163 3.27 -6.12 -10.59
N VAL A 164 3.34 -7.17 -11.41
CA VAL A 164 3.50 -7.04 -12.86
C VAL A 164 2.27 -6.33 -13.46
N TRP A 165 1.07 -6.72 -13.05
CA TRP A 165 -0.16 -6.05 -13.48
C TRP A 165 -0.16 -4.57 -13.05
N LEU A 166 0.21 -4.29 -11.81
CA LEU A 166 0.27 -2.93 -11.28
C LEU A 166 1.26 -2.08 -12.07
N SER A 167 2.44 -2.61 -12.37
CA SER A 167 3.45 -1.88 -13.13
C SER A 167 2.98 -1.56 -14.55
N ALA A 168 2.28 -2.49 -15.20
CA ALA A 168 1.68 -2.26 -16.51
C ALA A 168 0.64 -1.14 -16.46
N SER A 169 -0.19 -1.12 -15.42
CA SER A 169 -1.21 -0.08 -15.21
C SER A 169 -0.58 1.30 -14.98
N MET A 170 0.55 1.36 -14.30
CA MET A 170 1.30 2.59 -14.02
C MET A 170 2.04 3.11 -15.25
N SER A 171 2.38 2.24 -16.18
CA SER A 171 3.13 2.58 -17.41
C SER A 171 2.23 3.07 -18.53
N ALA A 172 0.93 2.89 -18.40
CA ALA A 172 -0.05 3.26 -19.44
C ALA A 172 -0.28 4.77 -19.53
#